data_929de4050a4e901ea55e47b64b5b1dea
#
_entry.id   929de4050a4e901ea55e47b64b5b1dea
#
_cell.length_a   1.000
_cell.length_b   1.000
_cell.length_c   1.000
_cell.angle_alpha   90.00
_cell.angle_beta   90.00
_cell.angle_gamma   90.00
#
_symmetry.space_group_name_H-M   'P 1'
#
loop_
_entity.id
_entity.type
_entity.pdbx_description
1 polymer ?
#
loop_
_entity_poly.entity_id
_entity_poly.type
_entity_poly.pdbx_seq_one_letter_code
_entity_poly.pdbx_strand_id
1 'polypeptide(L)'
;RDRKKALEEILTSFFQLEVIQLGDFRKNKIIRDLMLLLMQQTGCKLDIQKISRELGISRPTLGEYISFLEGTYFIKTIRPFSRGKDTEIRKAAKVYLCDSGLANHFVKLDSGVLFENAVFQNLRHRGELNYYQRKSGAEIDFILNKKKAYEVKLNPQESDIKKLKEMAEDLNLEEFKIISKNYTQLQNAAYGFML
;
A
#
# COMPACT_ATOMS: atom_id res chain seq x y z
N ARG A 1 15.13 9.84 24.54
CA ARG A 1 15.79 8.94 23.57
C ARG A 1 15.51 9.48 22.19
N ASP A 2 16.53 9.69 21.39
CA ASP A 2 16.37 10.26 20.05
C ASP A 2 15.60 9.28 19.15
N ARG A 3 14.36 9.65 18.82
CA ARG A 3 13.44 8.82 18.01
C ARG A 3 14.02 8.51 16.62
N LYS A 4 14.77 9.45 16.04
CA LYS A 4 15.43 9.28 14.75
C LYS A 4 16.48 8.18 14.82
N LYS A 5 17.35 8.24 15.81
CA LYS A 5 18.39 7.24 16.04
C LYS A 5 17.80 5.85 16.27
N ALA A 6 16.71 5.74 17.03
CA ALA A 6 16.02 4.49 17.24
C ALA A 6 15.44 3.88 15.94
N LEU A 7 14.87 4.71 15.06
CA LEU A 7 14.37 4.25 13.76
C LEU A 7 15.49 3.79 12.82
N GLU A 8 16.63 4.50 12.83
CA GLU A 8 17.82 4.09 12.07
C GLU A 8 18.39 2.76 12.59
N GLU A 9 18.44 2.60 13.91
CA GLU A 9 18.87 1.35 14.55
C GLU A 9 17.94 0.18 14.18
N ILE A 10 16.62 0.39 14.19
CA ILE A 10 15.62 -0.63 13.79
C ILE A 10 15.81 -1.04 12.34
N LEU A 11 15.91 -0.08 11.40
CA LEU A 11 16.12 -0.41 9.99
C LEU A 11 17.47 -1.09 9.76
N THR A 12 18.52 -0.63 10.43
CA THR A 12 19.85 -1.22 10.33
C THR A 12 19.84 -2.65 10.87
N SER A 13 19.16 -2.89 12.00
CA SER A 13 19.02 -4.23 12.58
C SER A 13 18.22 -5.15 11.68
N PHE A 14 17.09 -4.68 11.15
CA PHE A 14 16.31 -5.42 10.16
C PHE A 14 17.17 -5.79 8.94
N PHE A 15 17.89 -4.80 8.40
CA PHE A 15 18.75 -5.02 7.25
C PHE A 15 19.88 -6.01 7.56
N GLN A 16 20.51 -5.91 8.74
CA GLN A 16 21.57 -6.82 9.16
C GLN A 16 21.06 -8.25 9.40
N LEU A 17 19.95 -8.38 10.10
CA LEU A 17 19.45 -9.70 10.49
C LEU A 17 18.78 -10.45 9.35
N GLU A 18 18.02 -9.76 8.51
CA GLU A 18 17.20 -10.40 7.47
C GLU A 18 17.89 -10.39 6.10
N VAL A 19 18.54 -9.27 5.73
CA VAL A 19 19.11 -9.07 4.39
C VAL A 19 20.54 -9.61 4.26
N ILE A 20 21.37 -9.49 5.30
CA ILE A 20 22.76 -9.99 5.26
C ILE A 20 22.82 -11.52 5.20
N GLN A 21 21.81 -12.22 5.73
CA GLN A 21 21.72 -13.68 5.60
C GLN A 21 21.63 -14.17 4.14
N LEU A 22 21.32 -13.27 3.20
CA LEU A 22 21.37 -13.58 1.76
C LEU A 22 22.79 -13.68 1.19
N GLY A 23 23.83 -13.36 1.97
CA GLY A 23 25.23 -13.72 1.75
C GLY A 23 25.95 -13.09 0.53
N ASP A 24 25.33 -12.11 -0.16
CA ASP A 24 25.92 -11.49 -1.36
C ASP A 24 25.86 -9.95 -1.25
N PHE A 25 27.02 -9.31 -1.15
CA PHE A 25 27.14 -7.86 -1.04
C PHE A 25 26.47 -7.07 -2.17
N ARG A 26 26.43 -7.61 -3.40
CA ARG A 26 25.75 -6.97 -4.53
C ARG A 26 24.23 -7.02 -4.33
N LYS A 27 23.72 -8.14 -3.88
CA LYS A 27 22.29 -8.32 -3.56
C LYS A 27 21.85 -7.39 -2.43
N ASN A 28 22.68 -7.20 -1.42
CA ASN A 28 22.38 -6.31 -0.27
C ASN A 28 22.17 -4.86 -0.70
N LYS A 29 22.99 -4.31 -1.61
CA LYS A 29 22.78 -2.97 -2.15
C LYS A 29 21.47 -2.88 -2.93
N ILE A 30 21.20 -3.84 -3.81
CA ILE A 30 20.00 -3.87 -4.64
C ILE A 30 18.73 -3.93 -3.77
N ILE A 31 18.73 -4.77 -2.73
CA ILE A 31 17.57 -4.87 -1.82
C ILE A 31 17.35 -3.56 -1.06
N ARG A 32 18.43 -2.91 -0.60
CA ARG A 32 18.33 -1.60 0.05
C ARG A 32 17.74 -0.54 -0.89
N ASP A 33 18.21 -0.47 -2.11
CA ASP A 33 17.71 0.45 -3.13
C ASP A 33 16.23 0.15 -3.45
N LEU A 34 15.86 -1.14 -3.55
CA LEU A 34 14.48 -1.58 -3.71
C LEU A 34 13.62 -1.15 -2.52
N MET A 35 14.08 -1.32 -1.28
CA MET A 35 13.33 -0.88 -0.10
C MET A 35 13.03 0.63 -0.14
N LEU A 36 14.01 1.46 -0.50
CA LEU A 36 13.81 2.91 -0.66
C LEU A 36 12.81 3.24 -1.77
N LEU A 37 12.91 2.57 -2.92
CA LEU A 37 11.94 2.71 -4.01
C LEU A 37 10.52 2.33 -3.57
N LEU A 38 10.35 1.22 -2.87
CA LEU A 38 9.05 0.76 -2.41
C LEU A 38 8.45 1.68 -1.35
N MET A 39 9.28 2.27 -0.48
CA MET A 39 8.83 3.32 0.45
C MET A 39 8.26 4.52 -0.31
N GLN A 40 8.95 5.00 -1.36
CA GLN A 40 8.50 6.12 -2.19
C GLN A 40 7.23 5.80 -2.98
N GLN A 41 7.03 4.54 -3.34
CA GLN A 41 5.88 4.07 -4.11
C GLN A 41 4.71 3.58 -3.24
N THR A 42 4.71 3.87 -1.94
CA THR A 42 3.60 3.52 -1.04
C THR A 42 2.26 4.03 -1.60
N GLY A 43 1.25 3.15 -1.66
CA GLY A 43 -0.06 3.43 -2.26
C GLY A 43 -0.08 3.36 -3.80
N CYS A 44 1.08 3.22 -4.45
CA CYS A 44 1.18 3.15 -5.91
C CYS A 44 1.18 1.72 -6.43
N LYS A 45 0.83 1.57 -7.71
CA LYS A 45 0.96 0.32 -8.44
C LYS A 45 2.42 0.02 -8.74
N LEU A 46 2.82 -1.23 -8.53
CA LEU A 46 4.16 -1.70 -8.85
C LEU A 46 4.33 -1.88 -10.36
N ASP A 47 5.17 -1.08 -10.97
CA ASP A 47 5.67 -1.30 -12.33
C ASP A 47 6.92 -2.18 -12.27
N ILE A 48 6.71 -3.49 -12.30
CA ILE A 48 7.78 -4.50 -12.24
C ILE A 48 8.82 -4.31 -13.37
N GLN A 49 8.38 -3.87 -14.55
CA GLN A 49 9.28 -3.66 -15.68
C GLN A 49 10.19 -2.44 -15.45
N LYS A 50 9.62 -1.35 -14.94
CA LYS A 50 10.37 -0.13 -14.62
C LYS A 50 11.36 -0.39 -13.49
N ILE A 51 10.90 -0.95 -12.37
CA ILE A 51 11.73 -1.22 -11.19
C ILE A 51 12.88 -2.19 -11.53
N SER A 52 12.63 -3.27 -12.27
CA SER A 52 13.68 -4.22 -12.63
C SER A 52 14.78 -3.57 -13.50
N ARG A 53 14.38 -2.66 -14.40
CA ARG A 53 15.33 -1.90 -15.24
C ARG A 53 16.15 -0.90 -14.41
N GLU A 54 15.52 -0.17 -13.51
CA GLU A 54 16.19 0.80 -12.61
C GLU A 54 17.22 0.13 -11.71
N LEU A 55 16.90 -1.07 -11.21
CA LEU A 55 17.79 -1.84 -10.32
C LEU A 55 18.79 -2.73 -11.07
N GLY A 56 18.69 -2.85 -12.41
CA GLY A 56 19.56 -3.70 -13.21
C GLY A 56 19.42 -5.20 -12.92
N ILE A 57 18.20 -5.65 -12.54
CA ILE A 57 17.91 -7.06 -12.22
C ILE A 57 16.80 -7.63 -13.10
N SER A 58 16.72 -8.96 -13.15
CA SER A 58 15.64 -9.63 -13.88
C SER A 58 14.28 -9.48 -13.15
N ARG A 59 13.16 -9.59 -13.90
CA ARG A 59 11.81 -9.57 -13.29
C ARG A 59 11.60 -10.74 -12.32
N PRO A 60 12.03 -11.97 -12.60
CA PRO A 60 11.95 -13.06 -11.61
C PRO A 60 12.70 -12.72 -10.31
N THR A 61 13.93 -12.22 -10.39
CA THR A 61 14.72 -11.81 -9.22
C THR A 61 14.02 -10.70 -8.41
N LEU A 62 13.43 -9.70 -9.11
CA LEU A 62 12.63 -8.69 -8.45
C LEU A 62 11.41 -9.28 -7.72
N GLY A 63 10.75 -10.25 -8.35
CA GLY A 63 9.63 -11.00 -7.73
C GLY A 63 10.04 -11.72 -6.44
N GLU A 64 11.21 -12.37 -6.45
CA GLU A 64 11.78 -13.03 -5.26
C GLU A 64 12.06 -12.02 -4.14
N TYR A 65 12.64 -10.85 -4.46
CA TYR A 65 12.92 -9.81 -3.47
C TYR A 65 11.64 -9.19 -2.90
N ILE A 66 10.63 -8.94 -3.74
CA ILE A 66 9.31 -8.48 -3.26
C ILE A 66 8.69 -9.52 -2.33
N SER A 67 8.71 -10.80 -2.70
CA SER A 67 8.19 -11.88 -1.86
C SER A 67 8.93 -11.98 -0.53
N PHE A 68 10.26 -11.81 -0.54
CA PHE A 68 11.08 -11.75 0.67
C PHE A 68 10.66 -10.58 1.58
N LEU A 69 10.52 -9.37 1.00
CA LEU A 69 10.11 -8.17 1.76
C LEU A 69 8.67 -8.26 2.29
N GLU A 70 7.78 -9.01 1.60
CA GLU A 70 6.45 -9.34 2.13
C GLU A 70 6.52 -10.35 3.27
N GLY A 71 7.37 -11.38 3.15
CA GLY A 71 7.58 -12.41 4.16
C GLY A 71 8.17 -11.88 5.46
N THR A 72 9.01 -10.84 5.39
CA THR A 72 9.61 -10.14 6.54
C THR A 72 8.75 -9.00 7.07
N TYR A 73 7.52 -8.85 6.58
CA TYR A 73 6.59 -7.78 7.00
C TYR A 73 7.13 -6.35 6.79
N PHE A 74 8.02 -6.15 5.83
CA PHE A 74 8.45 -4.81 5.45
C PHE A 74 7.38 -4.11 4.62
N ILE A 75 6.83 -4.82 3.64
CA ILE A 75 5.73 -4.37 2.78
C ILE A 75 4.58 -5.37 2.78
N LYS A 76 3.46 -4.95 2.22
CA LYS A 76 2.37 -5.81 1.77
C LYS A 76 1.88 -5.32 0.42
N THR A 77 1.62 -6.24 -0.50
CA THR A 77 0.95 -5.92 -1.75
C THR A 77 -0.54 -6.25 -1.69
N ILE A 78 -1.37 -5.42 -2.31
CA ILE A 78 -2.78 -5.72 -2.53
C ILE A 78 -3.07 -5.79 -4.04
N ARG A 79 -3.87 -6.77 -4.41
CA ARG A 79 -4.24 -7.02 -5.80
C ARG A 79 -5.49 -6.24 -6.19
N PRO A 80 -5.68 -5.95 -7.48
CA PRO A 80 -6.93 -5.33 -7.93
C PRO A 80 -8.10 -6.28 -7.73
N PHE A 81 -9.23 -5.74 -7.31
CA PHE A 81 -10.50 -6.46 -7.27
C PHE A 81 -10.91 -6.82 -8.70
N SER A 82 -11.30 -8.06 -8.92
CA SER A 82 -11.89 -8.55 -10.15
C SER A 82 -12.87 -9.70 -9.84
N ARG A 83 -13.89 -9.84 -10.66
CA ARG A 83 -14.77 -11.00 -10.58
C ARG A 83 -14.11 -12.29 -11.07
N GLY A 84 -13.02 -12.18 -11.84
CA GLY A 84 -12.25 -13.32 -12.35
C GLY A 84 -10.85 -13.37 -11.73
N LYS A 85 -10.48 -14.51 -11.13
CA LYS A 85 -9.17 -14.71 -10.48
C LYS A 85 -7.98 -14.43 -11.42
N ASP A 86 -8.08 -14.80 -12.69
CA ASP A 86 -7.01 -14.55 -13.68
C ASP A 86 -6.74 -13.07 -13.89
N THR A 87 -7.75 -12.22 -13.81
CA THR A 87 -7.61 -10.77 -13.95
C THR A 87 -6.95 -10.15 -12.72
N GLU A 88 -7.25 -10.66 -11.54
CA GLU A 88 -6.60 -10.23 -10.29
C GLU A 88 -5.11 -10.52 -10.30
N ILE A 89 -4.71 -11.66 -10.87
CA ILE A 89 -3.30 -12.09 -10.90
C ILE A 89 -2.47 -11.31 -11.92
N ARG A 90 -3.06 -10.95 -13.07
CA ARG A 90 -2.33 -10.32 -14.19
C ARG A 90 -2.14 -8.81 -14.07
N LYS A 91 -2.95 -8.13 -13.28
CA LYS A 91 -2.83 -6.67 -13.09
C LYS A 91 -1.81 -6.32 -12.01
N ALA A 92 -1.21 -5.13 -12.14
CA ALA A 92 -0.24 -4.64 -11.18
C ALA A 92 -0.83 -4.55 -9.76
N ALA A 93 -0.10 -5.03 -8.77
CA ALA A 93 -0.46 -4.86 -7.36
C ALA A 93 -0.08 -3.46 -6.88
N LYS A 94 -0.81 -2.91 -5.90
CA LYS A 94 -0.37 -1.75 -5.11
C LYS A 94 0.49 -2.21 -3.94
N VAL A 95 1.49 -1.41 -3.57
CA VAL A 95 2.37 -1.67 -2.43
C VAL A 95 2.02 -0.76 -1.25
N TYR A 96 2.03 -1.32 -0.05
CA TYR A 96 1.88 -0.61 1.21
C TYR A 96 2.96 -1.04 2.19
N LEU A 97 3.33 -0.14 3.09
CA LEU A 97 4.31 -0.42 4.13
C LEU A 97 3.64 -1.00 5.36
N CYS A 98 4.31 -1.94 6.00
CA CYS A 98 3.86 -2.50 7.27
C CYS A 98 4.17 -1.58 8.46
N ASP A 99 5.02 -0.58 8.27
CA ASP A 99 5.29 0.51 9.23
C ASP A 99 5.43 1.85 8.49
N SER A 100 4.46 2.75 8.67
CA SER A 100 4.48 4.09 8.06
C SER A 100 5.42 5.08 8.75
N GLY A 101 5.74 4.84 10.02
CA GLY A 101 6.69 5.67 10.76
C GLY A 101 8.11 5.54 10.23
N LEU A 102 8.49 4.33 9.81
CA LEU A 102 9.77 4.05 9.19
C LEU A 102 9.92 4.79 7.86
N ALA A 103 8.90 4.68 6.99
CA ALA A 103 8.92 5.33 5.69
C ALA A 103 9.03 6.86 5.77
N ASN A 104 8.25 7.48 6.63
CA ASN A 104 8.26 8.94 6.76
C ASN A 104 9.61 9.50 7.23
N HIS A 105 10.40 8.68 7.93
CA HIS A 105 11.76 9.06 8.33
C HIS A 105 12.72 9.10 7.12
N PHE A 106 12.63 8.14 6.20
CA PHE A 106 13.57 7.97 5.10
C PHE A 106 13.18 8.70 3.81
N VAL A 107 11.89 8.82 3.50
CA VAL A 107 11.42 9.27 2.16
C VAL A 107 10.43 10.45 2.18
N LYS A 108 10.07 11.00 3.34
CA LYS A 108 9.16 12.15 3.49
C LYS A 108 7.90 12.04 2.62
N LEU A 109 7.03 11.11 2.96
CA LEU A 109 5.78 10.90 2.26
C LEU A 109 4.78 12.03 2.51
N ASP A 110 3.96 12.33 1.50
CA ASP A 110 2.85 13.26 1.64
C ASP A 110 1.83 12.79 2.69
N SER A 111 1.14 13.76 3.30
CA SER A 111 0.18 13.47 4.37
C SER A 111 -0.99 12.59 3.92
N GLY A 112 -1.37 12.66 2.64
CA GLY A 112 -2.38 11.79 2.03
C GLY A 112 -1.91 10.34 1.97
N VAL A 113 -0.72 10.12 1.44
CA VAL A 113 -0.09 8.78 1.33
C VAL A 113 0.12 8.17 2.72
N LEU A 114 0.61 8.96 3.69
CA LEU A 114 0.76 8.49 5.07
C LEU A 114 -0.58 8.09 5.70
N PHE A 115 -1.62 8.89 5.44
CA PHE A 115 -2.94 8.59 5.95
C PHE A 115 -3.55 7.35 5.30
N GLU A 116 -3.44 7.22 3.98
CA GLU A 116 -3.87 6.02 3.24
C GLU A 116 -3.15 4.77 3.75
N ASN A 117 -1.83 4.85 3.95
CA ASN A 117 -1.07 3.74 4.52
C ASN A 117 -1.49 3.42 5.98
N ALA A 118 -1.84 4.41 6.79
CA ALA A 118 -2.36 4.19 8.14
C ALA A 118 -3.74 3.49 8.12
N VAL A 119 -4.62 3.86 7.18
CA VAL A 119 -5.90 3.18 6.95
C VAL A 119 -5.66 1.73 6.51
N PHE A 120 -4.73 1.50 5.58
CA PHE A 120 -4.30 0.16 5.19
C PHE A 120 -3.89 -0.67 6.40
N GLN A 121 -3.05 -0.12 7.31
CA GLN A 121 -2.59 -0.82 8.51
C GLN A 121 -3.75 -1.30 9.41
N ASN A 122 -4.81 -0.50 9.53
CA ASN A 122 -6.00 -0.87 10.30
C ASN A 122 -6.85 -1.93 9.58
N LEU A 123 -7.04 -1.79 8.27
CA LEU A 123 -7.91 -2.67 7.49
C LEU A 123 -7.31 -4.05 7.25
N ARG A 124 -5.98 -4.16 7.06
CA ARG A 124 -5.32 -5.44 6.73
C ARG A 124 -5.51 -6.54 7.78
N HIS A 125 -5.79 -6.18 9.02
CA HIS A 125 -6.04 -7.13 10.11
C HIS A 125 -7.49 -7.63 10.16
N ARG A 126 -8.38 -7.05 9.32
CA ARG A 126 -9.82 -7.37 9.30
C ARG A 126 -10.21 -8.33 8.19
N GLY A 127 -9.30 -8.63 7.27
CA GLY A 127 -9.54 -9.57 6.19
C GLY A 127 -8.76 -9.28 4.91
N GLU A 128 -9.21 -9.89 3.83
CA GLU A 128 -8.61 -9.73 2.50
C GLU A 128 -8.86 -8.32 1.97
N LEU A 129 -7.79 -7.68 1.50
CA LEU A 129 -7.85 -6.35 0.87
C LEU A 129 -7.54 -6.44 -0.62
N ASN A 130 -8.39 -5.78 -1.40
CA ASN A 130 -8.18 -5.49 -2.81
C ASN A 130 -8.30 -3.99 -3.03
N TYR A 131 -7.85 -3.48 -4.18
CA TYR A 131 -8.18 -2.14 -4.68
C TYR A 131 -8.96 -2.26 -6.00
N TYR A 132 -9.64 -1.21 -6.43
CA TYR A 132 -10.30 -1.22 -7.74
C TYR A 132 -9.99 0.04 -8.52
N GLN A 133 -9.77 -0.10 -9.83
CA GLN A 133 -9.61 1.04 -10.72
C GLN A 133 -10.31 0.79 -12.06
N ARG A 134 -11.14 1.76 -12.45
CA ARG A 134 -11.74 1.83 -13.78
C ARG A 134 -10.72 2.25 -14.84
N LYS A 135 -10.99 1.98 -16.11
CA LYS A 135 -10.20 2.48 -17.24
C LYS A 135 -10.16 4.01 -17.30
N SER A 136 -11.19 4.69 -16.82
CA SER A 136 -11.28 6.16 -16.71
C SER A 136 -10.35 6.77 -15.66
N GLY A 137 -9.67 5.95 -14.84
CA GLY A 137 -8.82 6.39 -13.75
C GLY A 137 -9.52 6.48 -12.39
N ALA A 138 -10.86 6.42 -12.32
CA ALA A 138 -11.58 6.40 -11.04
C ALA A 138 -11.20 5.14 -10.24
N GLU A 139 -10.98 5.31 -8.94
CA GLU A 139 -10.40 4.28 -8.07
C GLU A 139 -11.18 4.14 -6.77
N ILE A 140 -11.19 2.93 -6.20
CA ILE A 140 -11.53 2.63 -4.81
C ILE A 140 -10.24 2.15 -4.16
N ASP A 141 -9.79 2.83 -3.10
CA ASP A 141 -8.51 2.55 -2.46
C ASP A 141 -8.50 1.16 -1.83
N PHE A 142 -9.56 0.77 -1.12
CA PHE A 142 -9.66 -0.53 -0.49
C PHE A 142 -11.04 -1.17 -0.65
N ILE A 143 -11.04 -2.45 -1.00
CA ILE A 143 -12.22 -3.32 -0.93
C ILE A 143 -11.90 -4.42 0.06
N LEU A 144 -12.60 -4.43 1.20
CA LEU A 144 -12.42 -5.42 2.26
C LEU A 144 -13.37 -6.61 2.05
N ASN A 145 -12.79 -7.82 2.08
CA ASN A 145 -13.52 -9.10 1.98
C ASN A 145 -14.46 -9.18 0.76
N LYS A 146 -14.14 -8.44 -0.31
CA LYS A 146 -14.94 -8.35 -1.55
C LYS A 146 -16.37 -7.80 -1.34
N LYS A 147 -16.62 -7.11 -0.22
CA LYS A 147 -17.95 -6.66 0.20
C LYS A 147 -18.02 -5.16 0.50
N LYS A 148 -16.97 -4.59 1.08
CA LYS A 148 -16.99 -3.22 1.62
C LYS A 148 -15.98 -2.34 0.92
N ALA A 149 -16.45 -1.23 0.35
CA ALA A 149 -15.62 -0.24 -0.32
C ALA A 149 -15.18 0.87 0.64
N TYR A 150 -13.91 1.22 0.61
CA TYR A 150 -13.34 2.33 1.36
C TYR A 150 -12.52 3.23 0.42
N GLU A 151 -12.83 4.51 0.43
CA GLU A 151 -12.05 5.57 -0.21
C GLU A 151 -11.43 6.44 0.87
N VAL A 152 -10.16 6.80 0.73
CA VAL A 152 -9.41 7.56 1.73
C VAL A 152 -9.21 9.00 1.26
N LYS A 153 -9.62 9.97 2.06
CA LYS A 153 -9.49 11.39 1.73
C LYS A 153 -9.04 12.20 2.94
N LEU A 154 -8.20 13.21 2.72
CA LEU A 154 -7.88 14.18 3.76
C LEU A 154 -9.10 15.06 4.07
N ASN A 155 -9.74 15.59 3.03
CA ASN A 155 -10.90 16.48 3.07
C ASN A 155 -11.93 16.00 2.03
N PRO A 156 -12.80 15.04 2.37
CA PRO A 156 -13.78 14.53 1.43
C PRO A 156 -14.84 15.57 1.06
N GLN A 157 -15.38 15.43 -0.15
CA GLN A 157 -16.49 16.22 -0.67
C GLN A 157 -17.69 15.31 -0.99
N GLU A 158 -18.89 15.89 -1.13
CA GLU A 158 -20.08 15.13 -1.54
C GLU A 158 -19.90 14.40 -2.88
N SER A 159 -19.15 15.01 -3.80
CA SER A 159 -18.82 14.39 -5.08
C SER A 159 -18.00 13.10 -4.93
N ASP A 160 -17.18 12.98 -3.88
CA ASP A 160 -16.39 11.76 -3.63
C ASP A 160 -17.32 10.63 -3.16
N ILE A 161 -18.28 10.94 -2.27
CA ILE A 161 -19.29 9.96 -1.83
C ILE A 161 -20.13 9.47 -3.00
N LYS A 162 -20.59 10.39 -3.86
CA LYS A 162 -21.38 10.03 -5.04
C LYS A 162 -20.64 9.09 -5.99
N LYS A 163 -19.36 9.39 -6.29
CA LYS A 163 -18.51 8.55 -7.12
C LYS A 163 -18.27 7.19 -6.50
N LEU A 164 -17.97 7.15 -5.20
CA LEU A 164 -17.74 5.89 -4.48
C LEU A 164 -19.00 5.02 -4.47
N LYS A 165 -20.17 5.62 -4.23
CA LYS A 165 -21.46 4.95 -4.27
C LYS A 165 -21.71 4.31 -5.63
N GLU A 166 -21.59 5.07 -6.72
CA GLU A 166 -21.77 4.58 -8.09
C GLU A 166 -20.84 3.38 -8.40
N MET A 167 -19.57 3.47 -7.96
CA MET A 167 -18.62 2.38 -8.18
C MET A 167 -18.95 1.15 -7.32
N ALA A 168 -19.40 1.34 -6.08
CA ALA A 168 -19.79 0.24 -5.20
C ALA A 168 -21.03 -0.49 -5.72
N GLU A 169 -22.01 0.25 -6.22
CA GLU A 169 -23.22 -0.30 -6.85
C GLU A 169 -22.88 -1.12 -8.12
N ASP A 170 -22.01 -0.58 -9.01
CA ASP A 170 -21.55 -1.30 -10.22
C ASP A 170 -20.82 -2.61 -9.89
N LEU A 171 -20.11 -2.64 -8.76
CA LEU A 171 -19.38 -3.81 -8.30
C LEU A 171 -20.22 -4.73 -7.40
N ASN A 172 -21.50 -4.40 -7.14
CA ASN A 172 -22.38 -5.10 -6.20
C ASN A 172 -21.74 -5.27 -4.82
N LEU A 173 -21.13 -4.21 -4.29
CA LEU A 173 -20.58 -4.20 -2.93
C LEU A 173 -21.69 -3.86 -1.93
N GLU A 174 -21.63 -4.46 -0.74
CA GLU A 174 -22.69 -4.36 0.29
C GLU A 174 -22.63 -3.02 1.03
N GLU A 175 -21.43 -2.47 1.22
CA GLU A 175 -21.20 -1.24 1.97
C GLU A 175 -20.15 -0.36 1.28
N PHE A 176 -20.30 0.96 1.47
CA PHE A 176 -19.26 1.92 1.08
C PHE A 176 -19.11 3.01 2.14
N LYS A 177 -17.87 3.44 2.39
CA LYS A 177 -17.54 4.53 3.31
C LYS A 177 -16.34 5.32 2.82
N ILE A 178 -16.35 6.62 3.05
CA ILE A 178 -15.15 7.44 2.95
C ILE A 178 -14.48 7.50 4.31
N ILE A 179 -13.17 7.24 4.33
CA ILE A 179 -12.35 7.40 5.53
C ILE A 179 -11.69 8.76 5.47
N SER A 180 -12.11 9.65 6.35
CA SER A 180 -11.61 11.02 6.42
C SER A 180 -10.53 11.19 7.49
N LYS A 181 -9.49 11.96 7.15
CA LYS A 181 -8.49 12.39 8.13
C LYS A 181 -9.01 13.56 8.96
N ASN A 182 -9.57 14.55 8.28
CA ASN A 182 -10.05 15.77 8.90
C ASN A 182 -11.55 15.69 9.19
N TYR A 183 -12.04 16.63 10.02
CA TYR A 183 -13.44 16.70 10.37
C TYR A 183 -14.34 16.88 9.14
N THR A 184 -15.45 16.15 9.09
CA THR A 184 -16.46 16.23 8.04
C THR A 184 -17.84 15.91 8.62
N GLN A 185 -18.89 16.54 8.08
CA GLN A 185 -20.29 16.25 8.40
C GLN A 185 -20.96 15.36 7.36
N LEU A 186 -20.20 14.87 6.38
CA LEU A 186 -20.74 14.05 5.31
C LEU A 186 -21.29 12.72 5.82
N GLN A 187 -22.47 12.34 5.34
CA GLN A 187 -23.00 10.99 5.56
C GLN A 187 -22.11 9.95 4.88
N ASN A 188 -22.07 8.73 5.42
CA ASN A 188 -21.17 7.65 4.95
C ASN A 188 -19.68 8.01 5.02
N ALA A 189 -19.29 8.96 5.86
CA ALA A 189 -17.90 9.18 6.22
C ALA A 189 -17.62 8.65 7.64
N ALA A 190 -16.41 8.14 7.84
CA ALA A 190 -15.88 7.72 9.13
C ALA A 190 -14.48 8.30 9.31
N TYR A 191 -14.05 8.48 10.54
CA TYR A 191 -12.69 8.95 10.82
C TYR A 191 -11.70 7.79 10.86
N GLY A 192 -10.47 8.02 10.41
CA GLY A 192 -9.43 7.00 10.39
C GLY A 192 -9.13 6.39 11.77
N PHE A 193 -9.33 7.14 12.85
CA PHE A 193 -9.14 6.65 14.22
C PHE A 193 -10.33 5.80 14.75
N MET A 194 -11.42 5.72 13.99
CA MET A 194 -12.60 4.88 14.32
C MET A 194 -12.58 3.51 13.61
N LEU A 195 -11.50 3.24 12.86
CA LEU A 195 -11.31 1.99 12.15
C LEU A 195 -10.78 0.89 13.05
#